data_f478621efe83ed85bcdbe50bf2fd448b
#
_entry.id   f478621efe83ed85bcdbe50bf2fd448b
#
_cell.length_a   1.000
_cell.length_b   1.000
_cell.length_c   1.000
_cell.angle_alpha   90.00
_cell.angle_beta   90.00
_cell.angle_gamma   90.00
#
_symmetry.space_group_name_H-M   'P 1'
#
loop_
_entity.id
_entity.type
_entity.pdbx_description
1 polymer ?
#
loop_
_entity_poly.entity_id
_entity_poly.type
_entity_poly.pdbx_seq_one_letter_code
_entity_poly.pdbx_strand_id
1 'polypeptide(L)'
;MKLQRYADNPILSANPDNDWESLCVCNPAVWYEDGMFTMLYRAAGGDEAHRIHLGLATSADGFHFERQDSRPVLSPTPGNYDGGCVEDPRVVKLNGTFYVTYACRPYPPGRYWEFPPTNQPLCPGVETWGFEDNLTFTALAATRDFRAFRKMGRMTRAGMDDRDVLLFPEKVGGRYVRLS
;
A
#
# COMPACT_ATOMS: atom_id res chain seq x y z
N MET A 1 0.04 31.32 -0.61
CA MET A 1 -1.15 30.79 -1.31
C MET A 1 -1.94 29.95 -0.32
N LYS A 2 -3.23 30.18 -0.14
CA LYS A 2 -4.07 29.40 0.77
C LYS A 2 -4.80 28.34 -0.07
N LEU A 3 -4.60 27.07 0.23
CA LEU A 3 -5.31 25.98 -0.44
C LEU A 3 -6.79 25.98 -0.04
N GLN A 4 -7.66 25.76 -1.00
CA GLN A 4 -9.08 25.55 -0.77
C GLN A 4 -9.38 24.06 -0.82
N ARG A 5 -10.16 23.60 0.15
CA ARG A 5 -10.64 22.23 0.14
C ARG A 5 -11.71 22.06 -0.94
N TYR A 6 -11.63 20.97 -1.72
CA TYR A 6 -12.69 20.64 -2.67
C TYR A 6 -14.01 20.40 -1.92
N ALA A 7 -15.12 20.97 -2.44
CA ALA A 7 -16.40 20.97 -1.74
C ALA A 7 -17.00 19.57 -1.60
N ASP A 8 -16.78 18.73 -2.61
CA ASP A 8 -17.36 17.37 -2.67
C ASP A 8 -16.42 16.27 -2.11
N ASN A 9 -15.47 16.67 -1.23
CA ASN A 9 -14.70 15.65 -0.49
C ASN A 9 -15.59 14.85 0.47
N PRO A 10 -15.32 13.53 0.61
CA PRO A 10 -14.22 12.76 0.04
C PRO A 10 -14.45 12.38 -1.43
N ILE A 11 -13.37 12.43 -2.24
CA ILE A 11 -13.41 12.07 -3.67
C ILE A 11 -13.49 10.55 -3.92
N LEU A 12 -13.27 9.75 -2.91
CA LEU A 12 -13.47 8.29 -2.90
C LEU A 12 -13.87 7.87 -1.47
N SER A 13 -14.99 7.18 -1.33
CA SER A 13 -15.49 6.67 -0.05
C SER A 13 -15.42 5.15 0.00
N ALA A 14 -15.49 4.56 1.19
CA ALA A 14 -15.66 3.12 1.36
C ALA A 14 -16.88 2.64 0.58
N ASN A 15 -16.81 1.41 0.07
CA ASN A 15 -17.91 0.78 -0.65
C ASN A 15 -18.47 -0.39 0.18
N PRO A 16 -19.65 -0.24 0.80
CA PRO A 16 -20.23 -1.28 1.64
C PRO A 16 -20.59 -2.57 0.87
N ASP A 17 -20.71 -2.50 -0.45
CA ASP A 17 -21.01 -3.66 -1.29
C ASP A 17 -19.78 -4.51 -1.60
N ASN A 18 -18.58 -4.03 -1.25
CA ASN A 18 -17.31 -4.73 -1.41
C ASN A 18 -16.71 -5.05 -0.03
N ASP A 19 -16.79 -6.28 0.42
CA ASP A 19 -16.34 -6.70 1.75
C ASP A 19 -14.93 -6.21 2.11
N TRP A 20 -13.99 -6.25 1.16
CA TRP A 20 -12.59 -5.90 1.38
C TRP A 20 -12.31 -4.39 1.53
N GLU A 21 -13.26 -3.51 1.15
CA GLU A 21 -13.15 -2.05 1.25
C GLU A 21 -14.38 -1.41 1.94
N SER A 22 -15.17 -2.21 2.64
CA SER A 22 -16.44 -1.78 3.22
C SER A 22 -16.30 -0.85 4.42
N LEU A 23 -15.14 -0.88 5.12
CA LEU A 23 -14.91 -0.07 6.32
C LEU A 23 -14.25 1.27 6.00
N CYS A 24 -13.14 1.25 5.27
CA CYS A 24 -12.40 2.47 4.98
C CYS A 24 -11.60 2.40 3.69
N VAL A 25 -11.38 3.60 3.11
CA VAL A 25 -10.42 3.86 2.05
C VAL A 25 -9.61 5.09 2.42
N CYS A 26 -8.28 5.03 2.25
CA CYS A 26 -7.38 6.12 2.67
C CYS A 26 -5.98 6.00 2.03
N ASN A 27 -5.08 6.90 2.39
CA ASN A 27 -3.65 6.90 2.09
C ASN A 27 -3.32 6.53 0.64
N PRO A 28 -3.85 7.24 -0.36
CA PRO A 28 -3.64 6.92 -1.75
C PRO A 28 -2.26 7.35 -2.25
N ALA A 29 -1.75 6.61 -3.25
CA ALA A 29 -0.76 7.12 -4.19
C ALA A 29 -1.43 7.43 -5.51
N VAL A 30 -1.14 8.59 -6.08
CA VAL A 30 -1.72 9.02 -7.36
C VAL A 30 -0.61 9.28 -8.36
N TRP A 31 -0.76 8.73 -9.55
CA TRP A 31 0.08 8.97 -10.71
C TRP A 31 -0.75 9.65 -11.81
N TYR A 32 -0.17 10.68 -12.44
CA TYR A 32 -0.78 11.34 -13.58
C TYR A 32 0.09 11.16 -14.82
N GLU A 33 -0.49 10.60 -15.87
CA GLU A 33 0.16 10.40 -17.15
C GLU A 33 -0.88 10.33 -18.27
N ASP A 34 -0.57 10.89 -19.42
CA ASP A 34 -1.40 10.83 -20.64
C ASP A 34 -2.86 11.28 -20.41
N GLY A 35 -3.06 12.31 -19.59
CA GLY A 35 -4.39 12.85 -19.30
C GLY A 35 -5.22 12.06 -18.30
N MET A 36 -4.65 11.04 -17.66
CA MET A 36 -5.34 10.16 -16.72
C MET A 36 -4.66 10.15 -15.36
N PHE A 37 -5.44 10.31 -14.30
CA PHE A 37 -5.03 10.05 -12.92
C PHE A 37 -5.28 8.58 -12.59
N THR A 38 -4.25 7.90 -12.12
CA THR A 38 -4.32 6.52 -11.61
C THR A 38 -4.05 6.53 -10.12
N MET A 39 -4.99 6.04 -9.33
CA MET A 39 -4.93 6.02 -7.87
C MET A 39 -4.82 4.58 -7.37
N LEU A 40 -3.75 4.27 -6.63
CA LEU A 40 -3.71 3.12 -5.74
C LEU A 40 -4.14 3.60 -4.36
N TYR A 41 -5.21 3.05 -3.81
CA TYR A 41 -5.73 3.42 -2.50
C TYR A 41 -5.67 2.24 -1.53
N ARG A 42 -5.32 2.54 -0.28
CA ARG A 42 -5.45 1.58 0.82
C ARG A 42 -6.91 1.39 1.17
N ALA A 43 -7.30 0.15 1.40
CA ALA A 43 -8.64 -0.20 1.84
C ALA A 43 -8.66 -1.36 2.82
N ALA A 44 -9.66 -1.38 3.69
CA ALA A 44 -9.92 -2.47 4.62
C ALA A 44 -11.41 -2.70 4.77
N GLY A 45 -11.77 -3.96 4.98
CA GLY A 45 -13.11 -4.38 5.32
C GLY A 45 -13.41 -4.31 6.81
N GLY A 46 -14.70 -4.43 7.14
CA GLY A 46 -15.18 -4.47 8.51
C GLY A 46 -15.08 -5.83 9.20
N ASP A 47 -14.51 -6.84 8.54
CA ASP A 47 -14.37 -8.18 9.08
C ASP A 47 -13.35 -8.23 10.25
N GLU A 48 -13.41 -9.30 11.03
CA GLU A 48 -12.53 -9.50 12.19
C GLU A 48 -11.05 -9.58 11.79
N ALA A 49 -10.77 -10.14 10.61
CA ALA A 49 -9.41 -10.27 10.10
C ALA A 49 -8.82 -8.93 9.66
N HIS A 50 -9.66 -7.93 9.36
CA HIS A 50 -9.26 -6.58 8.95
C HIS A 50 -8.09 -6.59 7.96
N ARG A 51 -8.24 -7.35 6.89
CA ARG A 51 -7.21 -7.43 5.85
C ARG A 51 -7.10 -6.11 5.12
N ILE A 52 -5.87 -5.64 4.97
CA ILE A 52 -5.58 -4.37 4.30
C ILE A 52 -5.02 -4.67 2.91
N HIS A 53 -5.62 -4.03 1.91
CA HIS A 53 -5.33 -4.25 0.49
C HIS A 53 -5.13 -2.93 -0.24
N LEU A 54 -4.65 -3.00 -1.48
CA LEU A 54 -4.68 -1.86 -2.40
C LEU A 54 -5.73 -2.08 -3.49
N GLY A 55 -6.57 -1.06 -3.66
CA GLY A 55 -7.50 -0.95 -4.77
C GLY A 55 -6.97 -0.01 -5.85
N LEU A 56 -7.64 -0.02 -7.01
CA LEU A 56 -7.31 0.80 -8.17
C LEU A 56 -8.53 1.63 -8.58
N ALA A 57 -8.32 2.93 -8.72
CA ALA A 57 -9.29 3.84 -9.31
C ALA A 57 -8.62 4.77 -10.32
N THR A 58 -9.37 5.27 -11.28
CA THR A 58 -8.89 6.23 -12.29
C THR A 58 -9.82 7.43 -12.39
N SER A 59 -9.26 8.56 -12.86
CA SER A 59 -10.01 9.79 -13.07
C SER A 59 -9.39 10.59 -14.21
N ALA A 60 -10.23 11.21 -15.04
CA ALA A 60 -9.77 12.13 -16.07
C ALA A 60 -9.54 13.55 -15.54
N ASP A 61 -10.14 13.92 -14.42
CA ASP A 61 -10.12 15.29 -13.88
C ASP A 61 -9.45 15.42 -12.49
N GLY A 62 -9.13 14.28 -11.84
CA GLY A 62 -8.55 14.24 -10.51
C GLY A 62 -9.56 14.45 -9.36
N PHE A 63 -10.85 14.57 -9.66
CA PHE A 63 -11.93 14.78 -8.70
C PHE A 63 -12.91 13.62 -8.68
N HIS A 64 -13.26 13.08 -9.85
CA HIS A 64 -14.22 11.99 -9.99
C HIS A 64 -13.46 10.70 -10.30
N PHE A 65 -13.27 9.88 -9.28
CA PHE A 65 -12.55 8.60 -9.38
C PHE A 65 -13.52 7.43 -9.53
N GLU A 66 -13.25 6.59 -10.53
CA GLU A 66 -13.97 5.35 -10.79
C GLU A 66 -13.12 4.14 -10.44
N ARG A 67 -13.68 3.24 -9.63
CA ARG A 67 -13.03 1.94 -9.32
C ARG A 67 -12.86 1.11 -10.58
N GLN A 68 -11.70 0.51 -10.73
CA GLN A 68 -11.35 -0.24 -11.92
C GLN A 68 -11.55 -1.75 -11.78
N ASP A 69 -11.78 -2.24 -10.56
CA ASP A 69 -12.05 -3.64 -10.27
C ASP A 69 -12.89 -3.74 -8.98
N SER A 70 -13.68 -4.79 -8.88
CA SER A 70 -14.39 -5.16 -7.63
C SER A 70 -13.49 -5.92 -6.65
N ARG A 71 -12.27 -6.28 -7.04
CA ARG A 71 -11.26 -6.96 -6.24
C ARG A 71 -10.04 -6.07 -6.04
N PRO A 72 -9.29 -6.27 -4.94
CA PRO A 72 -8.03 -5.55 -4.75
C PRO A 72 -7.01 -5.94 -5.83
N VAL A 73 -6.19 -4.97 -6.26
CA VAL A 73 -5.12 -5.20 -7.25
C VAL A 73 -3.82 -5.66 -6.62
N LEU A 74 -3.62 -5.38 -5.32
CA LEU A 74 -2.48 -5.89 -4.56
C LEU A 74 -2.94 -6.27 -3.15
N SER A 75 -2.67 -7.50 -2.77
CA SER A 75 -3.14 -8.11 -1.52
C SER A 75 -1.98 -8.72 -0.73
N PRO A 76 -2.13 -8.89 0.60
CA PRO A 76 -1.22 -9.72 1.38
C PRO A 76 -1.05 -11.12 0.80
N THR A 77 0.14 -11.67 0.92
CA THR A 77 0.41 -13.08 0.53
C THR A 77 0.48 -13.93 1.79
N PRO A 78 -0.51 -14.79 2.05
CA PRO A 78 -0.52 -15.62 3.24
C PRO A 78 0.78 -16.41 3.40
N GLY A 79 1.34 -16.40 4.62
CA GLY A 79 2.59 -17.12 4.92
C GLY A 79 3.86 -16.47 4.36
N ASN A 80 3.78 -15.23 3.89
CA ASN A 80 4.92 -14.49 3.34
C ASN A 80 5.20 -13.22 4.15
N TYR A 81 6.29 -12.50 3.82
CA TYR A 81 6.75 -11.29 4.50
C TYR A 81 5.70 -10.17 4.57
N ASP A 82 4.72 -10.17 3.70
CA ASP A 82 3.63 -9.20 3.66
C ASP A 82 2.25 -9.81 4.01
N GLY A 83 2.25 -10.96 4.70
CA GLY A 83 1.04 -11.71 4.98
C GLY A 83 0.02 -11.01 5.86
N GLY A 84 0.43 -10.00 6.62
CA GLY A 84 -0.45 -9.25 7.52
C GLY A 84 -1.17 -8.08 6.87
N CYS A 85 -0.49 -7.32 6.01
CA CYS A 85 -1.08 -6.18 5.34
C CYS A 85 -0.27 -5.72 4.12
N VAL A 86 -0.95 -5.01 3.24
CA VAL A 86 -0.38 -4.22 2.14
C VAL A 86 -1.04 -2.84 2.19
N GLU A 87 -0.28 -1.82 2.60
CA GLU A 87 -0.83 -0.51 2.89
C GLU A 87 0.09 0.64 2.47
N ASP A 88 -0.46 1.85 2.40
CA ASP A 88 0.27 3.11 2.22
C ASP A 88 1.23 3.11 1.02
N PRO A 89 0.69 2.96 -0.21
CA PRO A 89 1.52 2.88 -1.42
C PRO A 89 2.21 4.21 -1.71
N ARG A 90 3.40 4.13 -2.34
CA ARG A 90 4.08 5.24 -2.99
C ARG A 90 4.53 4.79 -4.37
N VAL A 91 4.32 5.61 -5.38
CA VAL A 91 4.56 5.24 -6.79
C VAL A 91 5.66 6.10 -7.38
N VAL A 92 6.57 5.47 -8.10
CA VAL A 92 7.55 6.14 -8.96
C VAL A 92 7.68 5.37 -10.28
N LYS A 93 7.90 6.08 -11.38
CA LYS A 93 8.16 5.47 -12.69
C LYS A 93 9.63 5.58 -13.04
N LEU A 94 10.30 4.45 -13.32
CA LEU A 94 11.68 4.38 -13.74
C LEU A 94 11.78 3.49 -14.99
N ASN A 95 12.33 4.03 -16.07
CA ASN A 95 12.53 3.29 -17.33
C ASN A 95 11.26 2.54 -17.81
N GLY A 96 10.09 3.21 -17.78
CA GLY A 96 8.83 2.65 -18.24
C GLY A 96 8.18 1.61 -17.33
N THR A 97 8.74 1.37 -16.15
CA THR A 97 8.17 0.48 -15.13
C THR A 97 7.79 1.30 -13.91
N PHE A 98 6.60 1.07 -13.39
CA PHE A 98 6.16 1.63 -12.11
C PHE A 98 6.69 0.76 -10.97
N TYR A 99 7.31 1.40 -10.01
CA TYR A 99 7.74 0.82 -8.76
C TYR A 99 6.86 1.36 -7.65
N VAL A 100 6.29 0.46 -6.89
CA VAL A 100 5.40 0.77 -5.77
C VAL A 100 6.05 0.31 -4.49
N THR A 101 6.42 1.24 -3.63
CA THR A 101 6.76 0.92 -2.24
C THR A 101 5.48 0.87 -1.44
N TYR A 102 5.38 -0.06 -0.51
CA TYR A 102 4.22 -0.23 0.36
C TYR A 102 4.64 -0.72 1.73
N ALA A 103 3.91 -0.30 2.75
CA ALA A 103 4.09 -0.80 4.09
C ALA A 103 3.47 -2.17 4.23
N CYS A 104 4.13 -3.06 4.97
CA CYS A 104 3.65 -4.42 5.20
C CYS A 104 4.15 -5.00 6.51
N ARG A 105 3.49 -6.08 6.95
CA ARG A 105 3.79 -6.81 8.18
C ARG A 105 3.80 -8.31 7.94
N PRO A 106 4.71 -9.05 8.57
CA PRO A 106 4.77 -10.52 8.46
C PRO A 106 3.83 -11.23 9.43
N TYR A 107 2.96 -10.50 10.11
CA TYR A 107 2.02 -11.03 11.10
C TYR A 107 0.70 -11.46 10.45
N PRO A 108 -0.10 -12.30 11.12
CA PRO A 108 -1.47 -12.56 10.68
C PRO A 108 -2.26 -11.26 10.54
N PRO A 109 -3.21 -11.16 9.61
CA PRO A 109 -4.14 -10.05 9.56
C PRO A 109 -4.90 -9.92 10.89
N GLY A 110 -5.26 -8.70 11.27
CA GLY A 110 -6.01 -8.44 12.50
C GLY A 110 -6.01 -6.98 12.88
N ARG A 111 -6.81 -6.68 13.91
CA ARG A 111 -6.94 -5.34 14.49
C ARG A 111 -5.92 -5.17 15.62
N TYR A 112 -4.67 -4.96 15.27
CA TYR A 112 -3.54 -4.89 16.21
C TYR A 112 -3.65 -3.76 17.24
N TRP A 113 -4.44 -2.73 16.96
CA TRP A 113 -4.72 -1.64 17.90
C TRP A 113 -5.71 -2.03 19.00
N GLU A 114 -6.51 -3.07 18.80
CA GLU A 114 -7.47 -3.58 19.80
C GLU A 114 -6.85 -4.69 20.65
N PHE A 115 -5.93 -5.46 20.05
CA PHE A 115 -5.32 -6.63 20.71
C PHE A 115 -3.81 -6.62 20.51
N PRO A 116 -3.02 -6.87 21.56
CA PRO A 116 -1.57 -7.05 21.41
C PRO A 116 -1.32 -8.18 20.40
N PRO A 117 -0.32 -8.05 19.53
CA PRO A 117 0.06 -9.14 18.64
C PRO A 117 0.53 -10.33 19.46
N THR A 118 -0.23 -11.43 19.42
CA THR A 118 0.11 -12.67 20.14
C THR A 118 0.84 -13.66 19.24
N ASN A 119 1.31 -13.22 18.07
CA ASN A 119 1.42 -14.12 16.95
C ASN A 119 2.85 -14.32 16.47
N GLN A 120 3.15 -15.54 16.07
CA GLN A 120 4.36 -15.89 15.36
C GLN A 120 4.40 -15.16 14.00
N PRO A 121 5.57 -14.67 13.53
CA PRO A 121 5.70 -14.16 12.19
C PRO A 121 5.23 -15.20 11.17
N LEU A 122 4.50 -14.75 10.14
CA LEU A 122 4.03 -15.65 9.08
C LEU A 122 5.16 -16.14 8.18
N CYS A 123 6.26 -15.41 8.14
CA CYS A 123 7.39 -15.72 7.27
C CYS A 123 8.50 -16.39 8.07
N PRO A 124 8.86 -17.63 7.73
CA PRO A 124 10.05 -18.25 8.32
C PRO A 124 11.31 -17.42 8.05
N GLY A 125 12.14 -17.22 9.09
CA GLY A 125 13.34 -16.40 8.99
C GLY A 125 13.14 -14.89 9.12
N VAL A 126 11.90 -14.42 9.25
CA VAL A 126 11.62 -13.14 9.88
C VAL A 126 11.74 -13.39 11.37
N GLU A 127 12.90 -13.10 11.92
CA GLU A 127 13.15 -13.25 13.35
C GLU A 127 12.10 -12.45 14.14
N THR A 128 11.96 -12.78 15.40
CA THR A 128 10.97 -12.22 16.33
C THR A 128 11.19 -10.74 16.68
N TRP A 129 12.12 -10.07 16.00
CA TRP A 129 12.37 -8.64 16.21
C TRP A 129 11.15 -7.79 15.82
N GLY A 130 10.78 -6.90 16.68
CA GLY A 130 9.67 -5.98 16.47
C GLY A 130 8.29 -6.63 16.50
N PHE A 131 8.22 -7.88 16.88
CA PHE A 131 6.96 -8.60 17.01
C PHE A 131 6.07 -8.01 18.10
N GLU A 132 6.65 -7.77 19.27
CA GLU A 132 5.97 -7.15 20.41
C GLU A 132 5.59 -5.70 20.12
N ASP A 133 6.42 -5.00 19.32
CA ASP A 133 6.23 -3.61 18.94
C ASP A 133 5.38 -3.46 17.68
N ASN A 134 4.93 -4.56 17.06
CA ASN A 134 4.17 -4.57 15.82
C ASN A 134 4.86 -3.76 14.68
N LEU A 135 6.16 -3.96 14.52
CA LEU A 135 6.97 -3.23 13.55
C LEU A 135 6.45 -3.46 12.12
N THR A 136 6.39 -2.38 11.40
CA THR A 136 6.03 -2.34 9.98
C THR A 136 7.29 -2.08 9.16
N PHE A 137 7.40 -2.68 8.03
CA PHE A 137 8.51 -2.41 7.11
C PHE A 137 8.00 -2.13 5.70
N THR A 138 8.87 -1.58 4.88
CA THR A 138 8.55 -1.28 3.49
C THR A 138 9.01 -2.39 2.58
N ALA A 139 8.11 -2.80 1.69
CA ALA A 139 8.37 -3.70 0.57
C ALA A 139 8.23 -2.98 -0.77
N LEU A 140 8.67 -3.65 -1.83
CA LEU A 140 8.65 -3.16 -3.19
C LEU A 140 7.88 -4.10 -4.10
N ALA A 141 7.06 -3.54 -4.96
CA ALA A 141 6.46 -4.22 -6.10
C ALA A 141 6.71 -3.44 -7.40
N ALA A 142 6.69 -4.13 -8.52
CA ALA A 142 6.78 -3.54 -9.85
C ALA A 142 5.56 -3.89 -10.68
N THR A 143 5.10 -2.93 -11.49
CA THR A 143 3.98 -3.10 -12.42
C THR A 143 4.18 -2.25 -13.68
N ARG A 144 3.46 -2.58 -14.74
CA ARG A 144 3.40 -1.76 -15.97
C ARG A 144 2.03 -1.16 -16.23
N ASP A 145 1.01 -1.66 -15.54
CA ASP A 145 -0.40 -1.39 -15.84
C ASP A 145 -1.26 -1.17 -14.58
N PHE A 146 -0.65 -1.19 -13.38
CA PHE A 146 -1.33 -1.13 -12.08
C PHE A 146 -2.35 -2.27 -11.83
N ARG A 147 -2.35 -3.31 -12.66
CA ARG A 147 -3.22 -4.49 -12.53
C ARG A 147 -2.44 -5.73 -12.16
N ALA A 148 -1.33 -5.98 -12.83
CA ALA A 148 -0.45 -7.09 -12.54
C ALA A 148 0.80 -6.60 -11.79
N PHE A 149 1.02 -7.12 -10.59
CA PHE A 149 2.15 -6.75 -9.74
C PHE A 149 3.11 -7.91 -9.55
N ARG A 150 4.40 -7.62 -9.69
CA ARG A 150 5.48 -8.51 -9.28
C ARG A 150 6.05 -8.01 -7.96
N LYS A 151 5.77 -8.70 -6.86
CA LYS A 151 6.38 -8.43 -5.56
C LYS A 151 7.88 -8.72 -5.60
N MET A 152 8.68 -7.80 -5.09
CA MET A 152 10.15 -7.83 -5.17
C MET A 152 10.82 -8.07 -3.82
N GLY A 153 10.04 -8.06 -2.74
CA GLY A 153 10.54 -8.29 -1.39
C GLY A 153 10.70 -7.03 -0.56
N ARG A 154 11.24 -7.23 0.63
CA ARG A 154 11.45 -6.17 1.62
C ARG A 154 12.59 -5.23 1.21
N MET A 155 12.41 -3.94 1.41
CA MET A 155 13.41 -2.91 1.14
C MET A 155 14.16 -2.43 2.39
N THR A 156 13.53 -2.49 3.54
CA THR A 156 14.09 -1.99 4.79
C THR A 156 14.80 -3.08 5.56
N ARG A 157 15.74 -2.69 6.43
CA ARG A 157 16.50 -3.64 7.25
C ARG A 157 15.61 -4.31 8.30
N ALA A 158 16.00 -5.50 8.72
CA ALA A 158 15.40 -6.14 9.87
C ALA A 158 15.56 -5.25 11.11
N GLY A 159 14.56 -5.24 12.00
CA GLY A 159 14.59 -4.45 13.24
C GLY A 159 14.31 -2.95 13.06
N MET A 160 13.93 -2.50 11.87
CA MET A 160 13.55 -1.11 11.63
C MET A 160 12.06 -1.00 11.37
N ASP A 161 11.37 -0.19 12.16
CA ASP A 161 10.02 0.30 11.80
C ASP A 161 10.19 1.42 10.79
N ASP A 162 9.92 1.12 9.52
CA ASP A 162 10.16 2.04 8.42
C ASP A 162 9.11 1.80 7.33
N ARG A 163 8.06 2.58 7.36
CA ARG A 163 6.86 2.38 6.55
C ARG A 163 6.65 3.41 5.45
N ASP A 164 7.43 4.47 5.41
CA ASP A 164 7.21 5.60 4.49
C ASP A 164 8.36 5.82 3.50
N VAL A 165 8.94 4.73 3.02
CA VAL A 165 10.05 4.79 2.08
C VAL A 165 9.60 5.28 0.70
N LEU A 166 10.28 6.32 0.23
CA LEU A 166 10.11 6.90 -1.10
C LEU A 166 11.33 6.57 -1.97
N LEU A 167 11.10 6.16 -3.21
CA LEU A 167 12.14 6.07 -4.23
C LEU A 167 12.25 7.41 -4.96
N PHE A 168 13.48 7.82 -5.25
CA PHE A 168 13.69 8.94 -6.15
C PHE A 168 13.28 8.58 -7.58
N PRO A 169 12.67 9.52 -8.33
CA PRO A 169 12.19 9.28 -9.69
C PRO A 169 13.33 9.15 -10.72
N GLU A 170 14.56 9.43 -10.30
CA GLU A 170 15.76 9.37 -11.13
C GLU A 170 16.98 8.90 -10.32
N LYS A 171 18.03 8.53 -11.03
CA LYS A 171 19.29 8.19 -10.38
C LYS A 171 20.01 9.45 -9.88
N VAL A 172 20.48 9.42 -8.65
CA VAL A 172 21.33 10.45 -8.06
C VAL A 172 22.78 9.93 -8.06
N GLY A 173 23.68 10.59 -8.75
CA GLY A 173 25.08 10.13 -8.89
C GLY A 173 25.19 8.72 -9.50
N GLY A 174 24.31 8.36 -10.44
CA GLY A 174 24.29 7.06 -11.10
C GLY A 174 23.66 5.92 -10.28
N ARG A 175 23.19 6.19 -9.07
CA ARG A 175 22.62 5.19 -8.15
C ARG A 175 21.12 5.42 -7.93
N TYR A 176 20.38 4.34 -7.73
CA TYR A 176 19.01 4.44 -7.22
C TYR A 176 19.07 4.82 -5.73
N VAL A 177 18.31 5.82 -5.35
CA VAL A 177 18.28 6.38 -4.00
C VAL A 177 16.87 6.27 -3.43
N ARG A 178 16.77 6.02 -2.14
CA ARG A 178 15.53 6.09 -1.37
C ARG A 178 15.68 7.09 -0.23
N LEU A 179 14.56 7.65 0.19
CA LEU A 179 14.37 8.31 1.49
C LEU A 179 13.63 7.35 2.41
N SER A 180 14.04 7.32 3.65
CA SER A 180 13.39 6.60 4.74
C SER A 180 13.55 7.40 6.02
#